data_fcf194db9f77abd52b7d585a1845b94a
#
_entry.id   fcf194db9f77abd52b7d585a1845b94a
#
_cell.length_a   1.000
_cell.length_b   1.000
_cell.length_c   1.000
_cell.angle_alpha   90.00
_cell.angle_beta   90.00
_cell.angle_gamma   90.00
#
_symmetry.space_group_name_H-M   'P 1'
#
loop_
_entity.id
_entity.type
_entity.pdbx_description
1 polymer ?
#
loop_
_entity_poly.entity_id
_entity_poly.type
_entity_poly.pdbx_seq_one_letter_code
_entity_poly.pdbx_strand_id
1 'polypeptide(L)'
;MELIIADTTVQIKNIKHPHDVYLMDKARLSIVKLCNSLGIHLNETYARTYKRDIVKLWKYKEHSKAKKRWKIMKHLKILLGRLIRVCERAIKNKQLNLSLKNQEVLQKIKQIHNQSVLKREAKKQYKEDNKVLYSFHAPEVECIGKGKRNKPYEFGNKVAVVVSGRRNFVLSAKSFHNNPYDGHTLHQSFEAVESVTGIKIKKSFVDLGYSGSNVKEKSKVYTPKTRKKLLQEDKSMIKRRSAIEPIIGHLKQYGRMGRNFLKGMIGDIINPIISAIGLNLRCIANHLQIVSNST
;
A
#
# COMPACT_ATOMS: atom_id res chain seq x y z
N MET A 1 -29.18 4.31 -10.96
CA MET A 1 -27.92 3.87 -10.31
C MET A 1 -27.52 2.42 -10.61
N GLU A 2 -28.29 1.66 -11.32
CA GLU A 2 -28.02 0.25 -11.65
C GLU A 2 -26.79 0.00 -12.54
N LEU A 3 -26.18 1.09 -13.05
CA LEU A 3 -25.05 1.09 -13.94
C LEU A 3 -23.86 1.79 -13.29
N ILE A 4 -22.73 1.10 -13.21
CA ILE A 4 -21.51 1.59 -12.56
C ILE A 4 -20.28 1.44 -13.45
N ILE A 5 -19.24 2.20 -13.09
CA ILE A 5 -17.87 2.06 -13.58
C ILE A 5 -17.00 1.74 -12.38
N ALA A 6 -16.13 0.75 -12.50
CA ALA A 6 -15.21 0.37 -11.42
C ALA A 6 -13.77 0.26 -11.94
N ASP A 7 -12.82 0.70 -11.10
CA ASP A 7 -11.40 0.54 -11.36
C ASP A 7 -10.61 0.44 -10.05
N THR A 8 -9.40 -0.14 -10.10
CA THR A 8 -8.51 -0.21 -8.95
C THR A 8 -7.38 0.80 -9.05
N THR A 9 -6.98 1.30 -7.91
CA THR A 9 -5.80 2.15 -7.80
C THR A 9 -5.00 1.80 -6.55
N VAL A 10 -3.79 2.37 -6.42
CA VAL A 10 -3.01 2.27 -5.18
C VAL A 10 -3.17 3.55 -4.39
N GLN A 11 -3.58 3.42 -3.13
CA GLN A 11 -3.47 4.45 -2.13
C GLN A 11 -2.04 4.42 -1.56
N ILE A 12 -1.27 5.46 -1.83
CA ILE A 12 0.14 5.52 -1.42
C ILE A 12 0.23 5.91 0.05
N LYS A 13 0.96 5.12 0.84
CA LYS A 13 1.23 5.43 2.25
C LYS A 13 2.32 6.49 2.39
N ASN A 14 2.20 7.36 3.39
CA ASN A 14 3.22 8.36 3.70
C ASN A 14 4.44 7.72 4.36
N ILE A 15 5.26 7.04 3.57
CA ILE A 15 6.52 6.43 3.99
C ILE A 15 7.68 6.95 3.15
N LYS A 16 8.90 6.89 3.68
CA LYS A 16 10.10 7.02 2.85
C LYS A 16 10.19 5.84 1.89
N HIS A 17 10.70 6.06 0.68
CA HIS A 17 10.95 4.97 -0.26
C HIS A 17 11.77 3.85 0.45
N PRO A 18 11.28 2.60 0.43
CA PRO A 18 11.92 1.51 1.15
C PRO A 18 13.30 1.19 0.58
N HIS A 19 14.30 1.33 1.42
CA HIS A 19 15.66 0.85 1.18
C HIS A 19 16.10 -0.01 2.35
N ASP A 20 16.64 -1.19 2.09
CA ASP A 20 17.09 -2.13 3.13
C ASP A 20 17.99 -1.45 4.16
N VAL A 21 18.85 -0.52 3.73
CA VAL A 21 19.75 0.24 4.60
C VAL A 21 19.00 1.10 5.62
N TYR A 22 17.97 1.82 5.17
CA TYR A 22 17.19 2.67 6.08
C TYR A 22 16.33 1.86 7.03
N LEU A 23 15.81 0.72 6.56
CA LEU A 23 15.07 -0.21 7.41
C LEU A 23 15.98 -0.79 8.50
N MET A 24 17.20 -1.21 8.14
CA MET A 24 18.18 -1.72 9.10
C MET A 24 18.61 -0.63 10.10
N ASP A 25 18.80 0.63 9.68
CA ASP A 25 19.14 1.71 10.62
C ASP A 25 17.96 2.03 11.56
N LYS A 26 16.73 2.00 11.05
CA LYS A 26 15.53 2.12 11.90
C LYS A 26 15.42 0.99 12.91
N ALA A 27 15.69 -0.26 12.49
CA ALA A 27 15.73 -1.41 13.38
C ALA A 27 16.83 -1.25 14.45
N ARG A 28 18.04 -0.78 14.06
CA ARG A 28 19.13 -0.46 14.99
C ARG A 28 18.71 0.60 16.01
N LEU A 29 18.12 1.71 15.57
CA LEU A 29 17.65 2.75 16.48
C LEU A 29 16.57 2.23 17.43
N SER A 30 15.69 1.37 16.94
CA SER A 30 14.59 0.81 17.72
C SER A 30 15.09 -0.19 18.77
N ILE A 31 16.09 -1.03 18.44
CA ILE A 31 16.66 -1.95 19.43
C ILE A 31 17.46 -1.23 20.51
N VAL A 32 18.18 -0.16 20.15
CA VAL A 32 18.88 0.68 21.15
C VAL A 32 17.85 1.31 22.10
N LYS A 33 16.76 1.86 21.59
CA LYS A 33 15.67 2.40 22.42
C LYS A 33 15.05 1.34 23.33
N LEU A 34 14.81 0.14 22.77
CA LEU A 34 14.27 -0.98 23.53
C LEU A 34 15.20 -1.40 24.66
N CYS A 35 16.51 -1.55 24.40
CA CYS A 35 17.49 -1.87 25.43
C CYS A 35 17.52 -0.82 26.53
N ASN A 36 17.53 0.47 26.16
CA ASN A 36 17.52 1.57 27.14
C ASN A 36 16.26 1.53 28.02
N SER A 37 15.07 1.29 27.43
CA SER A 37 13.82 1.20 28.19
C SER A 37 13.74 -0.02 29.13
N LEU A 38 14.55 -1.05 28.86
CA LEU A 38 14.65 -2.27 29.69
C LEU A 38 15.83 -2.25 30.68
N GLY A 39 16.56 -1.13 30.79
CA GLY A 39 17.75 -1.04 31.63
C GLY A 39 18.89 -1.98 31.18
N ILE A 40 18.95 -2.30 29.86
CA ILE A 40 20.01 -3.10 29.27
C ILE A 40 21.10 -2.17 28.74
N HIS A 41 22.27 -2.21 29.35
CA HIS A 41 23.43 -1.45 28.89
C HIS A 41 24.02 -2.09 27.60
N LEU A 42 24.22 -1.27 26.57
CA LEU A 42 24.87 -1.66 25.33
C LEU A 42 26.26 -1.00 25.25
N ASN A 43 27.32 -1.79 25.18
CA ASN A 43 28.68 -1.28 25.01
C ASN A 43 28.83 -0.52 23.68
N GLU A 44 28.12 -0.97 22.65
CA GLU A 44 28.17 -0.40 21.31
C GLU A 44 26.76 -0.23 20.72
N THR A 45 26.45 0.98 20.22
CA THR A 45 25.20 1.27 19.49
C THR A 45 25.39 1.31 17.98
N TYR A 46 26.65 1.27 17.52
CA TYR A 46 27.08 1.38 16.13
C TYR A 46 26.55 2.61 15.37
N ALA A 47 26.18 3.68 16.07
CA ALA A 47 25.60 4.87 15.47
C ALA A 47 26.54 5.55 14.45
N ARG A 48 27.80 5.77 14.85
CA ARG A 48 28.82 6.39 13.98
C ARG A 48 29.14 5.51 12.77
N THR A 49 29.26 4.21 12.98
CA THR A 49 29.56 3.23 11.93
C THR A 49 28.43 3.19 10.89
N TYR A 50 27.17 3.11 11.33
CA TYR A 50 26.01 3.14 10.42
C TYR A 50 25.96 4.43 9.60
N LYS A 51 26.12 5.60 10.25
CA LYS A 51 26.11 6.90 9.57
C LYS A 51 27.22 6.96 8.48
N ARG A 52 28.46 6.58 8.82
CA ARG A 52 29.58 6.53 7.89
C ARG A 52 29.31 5.58 6.70
N ASP A 53 28.85 4.38 6.98
CA ASP A 53 28.66 3.34 5.98
C ASP A 53 27.47 3.64 5.05
N ILE A 54 26.41 4.27 5.55
CA ILE A 54 25.30 4.81 4.72
C ILE A 54 25.84 5.86 3.75
N VAL A 55 26.65 6.80 4.20
CA VAL A 55 27.26 7.82 3.33
C VAL A 55 28.13 7.17 2.25
N LYS A 56 28.93 6.15 2.60
CA LYS A 56 29.74 5.40 1.62
C LYS A 56 28.89 4.68 0.58
N LEU A 57 27.77 4.09 0.98
CA LEU A 57 26.83 3.45 0.04
C LEU A 57 26.31 4.41 -1.01
N TRP A 58 26.00 5.65 -0.64
CA TRP A 58 25.54 6.67 -1.57
C TRP A 58 26.65 7.15 -2.52
N LYS A 59 27.92 7.20 -2.05
CA LYS A 59 29.08 7.50 -2.89
C LYS A 59 29.38 6.39 -3.91
N TYR A 60 29.04 5.14 -3.60
CA TYR A 60 29.30 3.96 -4.46
C TYR A 60 28.11 3.55 -5.30
N LYS A 61 27.38 4.50 -5.90
CA LYS A 61 26.20 4.18 -6.75
C LYS A 61 26.55 3.49 -8.06
N GLU A 62 27.75 3.72 -8.59
CA GLU A 62 28.22 3.15 -9.86
C GLU A 62 28.28 1.63 -9.83
N HIS A 63 27.95 1.00 -10.96
CA HIS A 63 27.96 -0.46 -11.12
C HIS A 63 29.35 -1.05 -10.84
N SER A 64 30.42 -0.38 -11.25
CA SER A 64 31.82 -0.76 -11.00
C SER A 64 32.15 -0.93 -9.52
N LYS A 65 31.41 -0.28 -8.63
CA LYS A 65 31.60 -0.32 -7.17
C LYS A 65 30.68 -1.32 -6.46
N ALA A 66 29.98 -2.21 -7.19
CA ALA A 66 29.03 -3.17 -6.64
C ALA A 66 29.61 -4.06 -5.53
N LYS A 67 30.86 -4.56 -5.70
CA LYS A 67 31.55 -5.37 -4.66
C LYS A 67 31.76 -4.58 -3.35
N LYS A 68 32.10 -3.27 -3.45
CA LYS A 68 32.27 -2.39 -2.26
C LYS A 68 30.95 -2.19 -1.55
N ARG A 69 29.87 -1.92 -2.31
CA ARG A 69 28.49 -1.81 -1.77
C ARG A 69 28.07 -3.09 -1.04
N TRP A 70 28.30 -4.24 -1.65
CA TRP A 70 27.96 -5.54 -1.04
C TRP A 70 28.68 -5.75 0.30
N LYS A 71 30.00 -5.45 0.37
CA LYS A 71 30.76 -5.56 1.63
C LYS A 71 30.18 -4.68 2.73
N ILE A 72 29.81 -3.42 2.42
CA ILE A 72 29.19 -2.50 3.37
C ILE A 72 27.83 -3.02 3.83
N MET A 73 26.98 -3.47 2.90
CA MET A 73 25.68 -4.05 3.23
C MET A 73 25.82 -5.28 4.15
N LYS A 74 26.77 -6.17 3.85
CA LYS A 74 27.08 -7.33 4.70
C LYS A 74 27.51 -6.89 6.10
N HIS A 75 28.36 -5.88 6.21
CA HIS A 75 28.80 -5.34 7.50
C HIS A 75 27.63 -4.80 8.33
N LEU A 76 26.77 -3.97 7.75
CA LEU A 76 25.60 -3.42 8.45
C LEU A 76 24.65 -4.51 8.97
N LYS A 77 24.43 -5.58 8.19
CA LYS A 77 23.63 -6.75 8.60
C LYS A 77 24.25 -7.45 9.82
N ILE A 78 25.56 -7.66 9.80
CA ILE A 78 26.30 -8.28 10.91
C ILE A 78 26.15 -7.45 12.20
N LEU A 79 26.30 -6.12 12.10
CA LEU A 79 26.17 -5.23 13.24
C LEU A 79 24.76 -5.26 13.85
N LEU A 80 23.71 -5.22 13.01
CA LEU A 80 22.33 -5.35 13.47
C LEU A 80 22.09 -6.71 14.15
N GLY A 81 22.56 -7.80 13.56
CA GLY A 81 22.47 -9.13 14.15
C GLY A 81 23.20 -9.26 15.49
N ARG A 82 24.34 -8.56 15.69
CA ARG A 82 25.02 -8.48 16.98
C ARG A 82 24.15 -7.81 18.04
N LEU A 83 23.55 -6.65 17.73
CA LEU A 83 22.68 -5.94 18.65
C LEU A 83 21.46 -6.80 19.06
N ILE A 84 20.85 -7.51 18.11
CA ILE A 84 19.72 -8.42 18.39
C ILE A 84 20.16 -9.48 19.38
N ARG A 85 21.27 -10.18 19.14
CA ARG A 85 21.77 -11.25 20.03
C ARG A 85 22.15 -10.74 21.41
N VAL A 86 22.72 -9.52 21.53
CA VAL A 86 23.03 -8.92 22.82
C VAL A 86 21.75 -8.63 23.58
N CYS A 87 20.75 -8.02 22.94
CA CYS A 87 19.46 -7.73 23.56
C CYS A 87 18.75 -9.02 24.02
N GLU A 88 18.67 -10.05 23.18
CA GLU A 88 18.02 -11.34 23.52
C GLU A 88 18.71 -12.04 24.69
N ARG A 89 20.04 -12.09 24.70
CA ARG A 89 20.82 -12.67 25.82
C ARG A 89 20.57 -11.91 27.12
N ALA A 90 20.54 -10.59 27.07
CA ALA A 90 20.28 -9.78 28.25
C ALA A 90 18.86 -9.96 28.79
N ILE A 91 17.85 -10.06 27.90
CA ILE A 91 16.46 -10.36 28.27
C ILE A 91 16.38 -11.73 28.95
N LYS A 92 17.02 -12.76 28.37
CA LYS A 92 17.05 -14.12 28.92
C LYS A 92 17.76 -14.16 30.28
N ASN A 93 18.96 -13.59 30.38
CA ASN A 93 19.76 -13.63 31.59
C ASN A 93 19.13 -12.89 32.77
N LYS A 94 18.46 -11.77 32.50
CA LYS A 94 17.73 -10.98 33.52
C LYS A 94 16.28 -11.42 33.71
N GLN A 95 15.83 -12.47 33.03
CA GLN A 95 14.45 -12.99 33.05
C GLN A 95 13.38 -11.89 32.89
N LEU A 96 13.63 -10.93 31.97
CA LEU A 96 12.76 -9.76 31.80
C LEU A 96 11.46 -10.14 31.08
N ASN A 97 10.33 -9.82 31.71
CA ASN A 97 9.03 -9.91 31.07
C ASN A 97 8.81 -8.72 30.14
N LEU A 98 8.69 -8.98 28.85
CA LEU A 98 8.42 -7.96 27.84
C LEU A 98 6.93 -7.65 27.76
N SER A 99 6.57 -6.37 27.76
CA SER A 99 5.22 -5.94 27.38
C SER A 99 4.91 -6.34 25.93
N LEU A 100 3.63 -6.51 25.59
CA LEU A 100 3.20 -6.84 24.22
C LEU A 100 3.80 -5.89 23.19
N LYS A 101 3.83 -4.58 23.48
CA LYS A 101 4.44 -3.56 22.62
C LYS A 101 5.93 -3.81 22.37
N ASN A 102 6.69 -4.19 23.40
CA ASN A 102 8.13 -4.48 23.28
C ASN A 102 8.38 -5.77 22.50
N GLN A 103 7.52 -6.78 22.67
CA GLN A 103 7.56 -8.03 21.90
C GLN A 103 7.35 -7.74 20.40
N GLU A 104 6.33 -6.95 20.04
CA GLU A 104 6.08 -6.54 18.65
C GLU A 104 7.25 -5.78 18.04
N VAL A 105 7.85 -4.84 18.79
CA VAL A 105 9.02 -4.09 18.35
C VAL A 105 10.18 -5.03 18.07
N LEU A 106 10.48 -5.95 18.98
CA LEU A 106 11.57 -6.93 18.81
C LEU A 106 11.30 -7.85 17.62
N GLN A 107 10.05 -8.29 17.43
CA GLN A 107 9.65 -9.12 16.29
C GLN A 107 9.89 -8.39 14.95
N LYS A 108 9.47 -7.12 14.84
CA LYS A 108 9.71 -6.29 13.63
C LYS A 108 11.21 -6.12 13.36
N ILE A 109 12.03 -5.91 14.38
CA ILE A 109 13.48 -5.81 14.23
C ILE A 109 14.07 -7.11 13.67
N LYS A 110 13.69 -8.26 14.24
CA LYS A 110 14.11 -9.58 13.75
C LYS A 110 13.66 -9.82 12.31
N GLN A 111 12.44 -9.46 11.97
CA GLN A 111 11.87 -9.59 10.63
C GLN A 111 12.69 -8.79 9.60
N ILE A 112 13.04 -7.51 9.90
CA ILE A 112 13.91 -6.70 9.05
C ILE A 112 15.30 -7.30 8.89
N HIS A 113 15.89 -7.80 9.98
CA HIS A 113 17.18 -8.49 9.90
C HIS A 113 17.09 -9.73 9.01
N ASN A 114 16.09 -10.60 9.24
CA ASN A 114 15.89 -11.83 8.49
C ASN A 114 15.70 -11.55 7.00
N GLN A 115 14.78 -10.63 6.61
CA GLN A 115 14.59 -10.29 5.19
C GLN A 115 15.86 -9.74 4.53
N SER A 116 16.75 -9.11 5.30
CA SER A 116 18.00 -8.58 4.79
C SER A 116 19.06 -9.65 4.50
N VAL A 117 19.05 -10.77 5.23
CA VAL A 117 20.05 -11.86 5.11
C VAL A 117 19.61 -12.98 4.17
N LEU A 118 18.33 -13.07 3.81
CA LEU A 118 17.80 -14.10 2.92
C LEU A 118 18.50 -14.10 1.56
N LYS A 119 18.75 -15.29 1.01
CA LYS A 119 19.19 -15.50 -0.37
C LYS A 119 18.03 -15.17 -1.34
N ARG A 120 18.34 -15.02 -2.63
CA ARG A 120 17.39 -14.55 -3.66
C ARG A 120 16.11 -15.41 -3.72
N GLU A 121 16.24 -16.73 -3.70
CA GLU A 121 15.08 -17.65 -3.78
C GLU A 121 14.22 -17.59 -2.53
N ALA A 122 14.82 -17.69 -1.34
CA ALA A 122 14.11 -17.55 -0.08
C ALA A 122 13.48 -16.15 0.09
N LYS A 123 14.09 -15.09 -0.49
CA LYS A 123 13.52 -13.75 -0.49
C LYS A 123 12.28 -13.67 -1.39
N LYS A 124 12.22 -14.42 -2.48
CA LYS A 124 11.04 -14.52 -3.35
C LYS A 124 9.87 -15.13 -2.59
N GLN A 125 10.08 -16.31 -1.97
CA GLN A 125 9.08 -16.97 -1.14
C GLN A 125 8.62 -16.07 0.02
N TYR A 126 9.54 -15.42 0.71
CA TYR A 126 9.24 -14.49 1.81
C TYR A 126 8.36 -13.32 1.37
N LYS A 127 8.50 -12.88 0.11
CA LYS A 127 7.64 -11.86 -0.50
C LYS A 127 6.26 -12.42 -0.85
N GLU A 128 6.19 -13.61 -1.41
CA GLU A 128 4.93 -14.30 -1.74
C GLU A 128 4.11 -14.57 -0.47
N ASP A 129 4.76 -14.88 0.64
CA ASP A 129 4.14 -15.04 1.97
C ASP A 129 3.72 -13.70 2.63
N ASN A 130 3.85 -12.57 1.95
CA ASN A 130 3.59 -11.21 2.48
C ASN A 130 4.35 -10.88 3.78
N LYS A 131 5.53 -11.48 3.98
CA LYS A 131 6.36 -11.28 5.19
C LYS A 131 7.35 -10.11 5.08
N VAL A 132 7.45 -9.44 3.92
CA VAL A 132 8.41 -8.35 3.70
C VAL A 132 7.87 -7.06 4.31
N LEU A 133 8.62 -6.50 5.25
CA LEU A 133 8.36 -5.15 5.77
C LEU A 133 8.99 -4.08 4.87
N TYR A 134 8.18 -3.15 4.40
CA TYR A 134 8.61 -1.99 3.62
C TYR A 134 8.77 -0.74 4.48
N SER A 135 8.16 -0.71 5.67
CA SER A 135 8.30 0.37 6.64
C SER A 135 8.24 -0.17 8.06
N PHE A 136 9.09 0.37 8.96
CA PHE A 136 9.09 -0.01 10.37
C PHE A 136 7.85 0.49 11.12
N HIS A 137 7.39 1.70 10.80
CA HIS A 137 6.27 2.34 11.47
C HIS A 137 4.90 2.09 10.82
N ALA A 138 4.91 1.55 9.60
CA ALA A 138 3.71 1.18 8.84
C ALA A 138 3.92 -0.23 8.25
N PRO A 139 3.85 -1.28 9.10
CA PRO A 139 4.10 -2.67 8.68
C PRO A 139 3.05 -3.18 7.68
N GLU A 140 1.87 -2.58 7.66
CA GLU A 140 0.76 -2.88 6.75
C GLU A 140 1.01 -2.51 5.29
N VAL A 141 2.08 -1.79 5.00
CA VAL A 141 2.37 -1.29 3.65
C VAL A 141 2.81 -2.43 2.73
N GLU A 142 2.20 -2.48 1.57
CA GLU A 142 2.50 -3.44 0.51
C GLU A 142 3.26 -2.79 -0.65
N CYS A 143 3.97 -3.61 -1.42
CA CYS A 143 4.64 -3.20 -2.65
C CYS A 143 3.84 -3.67 -3.85
N ILE A 144 3.17 -2.74 -4.53
CA ILE A 144 2.28 -3.01 -5.65
C ILE A 144 2.95 -2.63 -6.96
N GLY A 145 3.09 -3.61 -7.87
CA GLY A 145 3.62 -3.39 -9.21
C GLY A 145 2.62 -2.63 -10.09
N LYS A 146 3.11 -1.61 -10.79
CA LYS A 146 2.28 -0.78 -11.71
C LYS A 146 2.62 -0.97 -13.19
N GLY A 147 3.63 -1.75 -13.51
CA GLY A 147 4.07 -1.95 -14.90
C GLY A 147 4.57 -0.68 -15.61
N LYS A 148 4.68 0.45 -14.93
CA LYS A 148 5.15 1.72 -15.50
C LYS A 148 6.67 1.79 -15.44
N ARG A 149 7.31 2.17 -16.57
CA ARG A 149 8.78 2.26 -16.68
C ARG A 149 9.41 3.19 -15.63
N ASN A 150 8.82 4.35 -15.38
CA ASN A 150 9.39 5.37 -14.47
C ASN A 150 9.06 5.15 -13.00
N LYS A 151 7.93 4.47 -12.69
CA LYS A 151 7.51 4.12 -11.33
C LYS A 151 6.97 2.70 -11.33
N PRO A 152 7.84 1.68 -11.32
CA PRO A 152 7.43 0.29 -11.43
C PRO A 152 6.66 -0.19 -10.19
N TYR A 153 6.88 0.43 -9.02
CA TYR A 153 6.27 0.06 -7.76
C TYR A 153 5.67 1.27 -7.03
N GLU A 154 4.51 1.06 -6.41
CA GLU A 154 3.90 1.96 -5.45
C GLU A 154 3.78 1.26 -4.09
N PHE A 155 4.00 2.01 -3.00
CA PHE A 155 3.99 1.48 -1.63
C PHE A 155 2.76 1.99 -0.88
N GLY A 156 1.86 1.06 -0.55
CA GLY A 156 0.57 1.36 0.05
C GLY A 156 -0.33 0.15 0.01
N ASN A 157 -1.62 0.36 -0.24
CA ASN A 157 -2.59 -0.72 -0.40
C ASN A 157 -3.49 -0.47 -1.62
N LYS A 158 -4.10 -1.54 -2.13
CA LYS A 158 -5.04 -1.46 -3.26
C LYS A 158 -6.37 -0.89 -2.81
N VAL A 159 -6.96 -0.01 -3.61
CA VAL A 159 -8.30 0.55 -3.42
C VAL A 159 -9.12 0.33 -4.68
N ALA A 160 -10.29 -0.29 -4.56
CA ALA A 160 -11.27 -0.32 -5.62
C ALA A 160 -12.20 0.89 -5.48
N VAL A 161 -12.33 1.65 -6.55
CA VAL A 161 -13.19 2.81 -6.65
C VAL A 161 -14.36 2.46 -7.58
N VAL A 162 -15.58 2.68 -7.10
CA VAL A 162 -16.81 2.49 -7.88
C VAL A 162 -17.53 3.81 -8.02
N VAL A 163 -17.85 4.19 -9.25
CA VAL A 163 -18.55 5.43 -9.55
C VAL A 163 -19.87 5.17 -10.28
N SER A 164 -20.84 6.08 -10.13
CA SER A 164 -22.08 6.04 -10.89
C SER A 164 -21.80 6.26 -12.38
N GLY A 165 -22.36 5.43 -13.25
CA GLY A 165 -22.04 5.44 -14.68
C GLY A 165 -22.38 6.73 -15.42
N ARG A 166 -23.33 7.55 -14.93
CA ARG A 166 -23.77 8.77 -15.61
C ARG A 166 -23.33 10.07 -14.91
N ARG A 167 -23.31 10.10 -13.58
CA ARG A 167 -23.10 11.33 -12.78
C ARG A 167 -21.73 11.45 -12.12
N ASN A 168 -20.87 10.45 -12.25
CA ASN A 168 -19.49 10.42 -11.72
C ASN A 168 -19.38 10.55 -10.17
N PHE A 169 -20.47 10.32 -9.42
CA PHE A 169 -20.41 10.22 -7.97
C PHE A 169 -19.68 8.94 -7.55
N VAL A 170 -18.79 9.04 -6.58
CA VAL A 170 -18.14 7.89 -5.99
C VAL A 170 -19.13 7.18 -5.07
N LEU A 171 -19.49 5.95 -5.40
CA LEU A 171 -20.44 5.13 -4.66
C LEU A 171 -19.73 4.26 -3.60
N SER A 172 -18.50 3.84 -3.89
CA SER A 172 -17.64 3.07 -2.97
C SER A 172 -16.18 3.34 -3.25
N ALA A 173 -15.37 3.39 -2.18
CA ALA A 173 -13.93 3.42 -2.23
C ALA A 173 -13.40 2.44 -1.16
N LYS A 174 -13.25 1.16 -1.54
CA LYS A 174 -12.93 0.06 -0.63
C LYS A 174 -11.46 -0.32 -0.71
N SER A 175 -10.81 -0.37 0.45
CA SER A 175 -9.42 -0.78 0.62
C SER A 175 -9.27 -2.30 0.65
N PHE A 176 -8.21 -2.83 0.03
CA PHE A 176 -7.87 -4.25 -0.01
C PHE A 176 -6.40 -4.45 0.37
N HIS A 177 -6.16 -5.40 1.25
CA HIS A 177 -4.83 -5.87 1.60
C HIS A 177 -4.49 -7.16 0.84
N ASN A 178 -3.19 -7.52 0.83
CA ASN A 178 -2.63 -8.67 0.11
C ASN A 178 -2.69 -8.54 -1.42
N ASN A 179 -2.87 -7.31 -1.93
CA ASN A 179 -2.86 -7.00 -3.37
C ASN A 179 -3.64 -8.02 -4.22
N PRO A 180 -4.93 -8.28 -3.92
CA PRO A 180 -5.72 -9.26 -4.65
C PRO A 180 -5.78 -8.89 -6.14
N TYR A 181 -6.04 -9.89 -7.00
CA TYR A 181 -6.33 -9.65 -8.41
C TYR A 181 -7.55 -8.73 -8.57
N ASP A 182 -7.54 -7.83 -9.54
CA ASP A 182 -8.59 -6.80 -9.69
C ASP A 182 -9.99 -7.40 -9.83
N GLY A 183 -10.12 -8.49 -10.58
CA GLY A 183 -11.38 -9.22 -10.72
C GLY A 183 -11.95 -9.77 -9.41
N HIS A 184 -11.10 -10.09 -8.44
CA HIS A 184 -11.52 -10.57 -7.13
C HIS A 184 -12.02 -9.46 -6.21
N THR A 185 -11.67 -8.19 -6.50
CA THR A 185 -12.14 -7.04 -5.71
C THR A 185 -13.57 -6.64 -6.05
N LEU A 186 -14.08 -7.07 -7.21
CA LEU A 186 -15.33 -6.57 -7.78
C LEU A 186 -16.56 -6.97 -6.97
N HIS A 187 -16.63 -8.24 -6.53
CA HIS A 187 -17.75 -8.73 -5.73
C HIS A 187 -17.92 -7.92 -4.44
N GLN A 188 -16.86 -7.80 -3.65
CA GLN A 188 -16.91 -7.04 -2.41
C GLN A 188 -17.15 -5.53 -2.61
N SER A 189 -16.78 -4.99 -3.78
CA SER A 189 -17.06 -3.60 -4.13
C SER A 189 -18.53 -3.40 -4.46
N PHE A 190 -19.18 -4.38 -5.08
CA PHE A 190 -20.62 -4.35 -5.35
C PHE A 190 -21.41 -4.47 -4.05
N GLU A 191 -21.09 -5.42 -3.20
CA GLU A 191 -21.72 -5.54 -1.87
C GLU A 191 -21.64 -4.23 -1.08
N ALA A 192 -20.48 -3.54 -1.12
CA ALA A 192 -20.32 -2.26 -0.47
C ALA A 192 -21.23 -1.17 -1.07
N VAL A 193 -21.45 -1.16 -2.39
CA VAL A 193 -22.38 -0.21 -3.03
C VAL A 193 -23.82 -0.58 -2.70
N GLU A 194 -24.18 -1.85 -2.82
CA GLU A 194 -25.56 -2.34 -2.58
C GLU A 194 -25.97 -2.12 -1.13
N SER A 195 -25.06 -2.32 -0.16
CA SER A 195 -25.34 -2.10 1.27
C SER A 195 -25.62 -0.64 1.62
N VAL A 196 -24.95 0.30 0.94
CA VAL A 196 -25.10 1.75 1.20
C VAL A 196 -26.29 2.34 0.42
N THR A 197 -26.52 1.88 -0.82
CA THR A 197 -27.52 2.48 -1.72
C THR A 197 -28.85 1.75 -1.75
N GLY A 198 -28.90 0.48 -1.29
CA GLY A 198 -30.05 -0.40 -1.43
C GLY A 198 -30.35 -0.83 -2.87
N ILE A 199 -29.52 -0.44 -3.85
CA ILE A 199 -29.74 -0.64 -5.28
C ILE A 199 -28.86 -1.76 -5.80
N LYS A 200 -29.46 -2.80 -6.39
CA LYS A 200 -28.72 -3.88 -7.06
C LYS A 200 -28.06 -3.39 -8.36
N ILE A 201 -26.81 -3.75 -8.53
CA ILE A 201 -26.03 -3.41 -9.72
C ILE A 201 -26.39 -4.37 -10.86
N LYS A 202 -26.84 -3.81 -11.99
CA LYS A 202 -27.21 -4.59 -13.19
C LYS A 202 -26.11 -4.62 -14.24
N LYS A 203 -25.33 -3.54 -14.39
CA LYS A 203 -24.28 -3.40 -15.40
C LYS A 203 -23.05 -2.73 -14.81
N SER A 204 -21.88 -3.30 -15.05
CA SER A 204 -20.59 -2.74 -14.63
C SER A 204 -19.63 -2.66 -15.82
N PHE A 205 -18.98 -1.52 -15.98
CA PHE A 205 -17.98 -1.27 -17.00
C PHE A 205 -16.59 -1.17 -16.34
N VAL A 206 -15.71 -2.11 -16.70
CA VAL A 206 -14.43 -2.29 -16.04
C VAL A 206 -13.29 -2.45 -17.05
N ASP A 207 -12.04 -2.34 -16.60
CA ASP A 207 -10.87 -2.55 -17.46
C ASP A 207 -10.63 -4.04 -17.76
N LEU A 208 -9.68 -4.29 -18.67
CA LEU A 208 -9.23 -5.65 -19.03
C LEU A 208 -8.69 -6.44 -17.84
N GLY A 209 -8.11 -5.76 -16.84
CA GLY A 209 -7.64 -6.32 -15.59
C GLY A 209 -8.70 -7.08 -14.78
N TYR A 210 -9.98 -6.91 -15.11
CA TYR A 210 -11.10 -7.61 -14.47
C TYR A 210 -11.59 -8.85 -15.24
N SER A 211 -10.88 -9.26 -16.29
CA SER A 211 -11.22 -10.46 -17.05
C SER A 211 -11.19 -11.71 -16.15
N GLY A 212 -12.30 -12.47 -16.10
CA GLY A 212 -12.41 -13.65 -15.20
C GLY A 212 -12.90 -13.32 -13.78
N SER A 213 -13.53 -12.14 -13.57
CA SER A 213 -14.18 -11.83 -12.29
C SER A 213 -15.30 -12.83 -11.96
N ASN A 214 -15.41 -13.21 -10.67
CA ASN A 214 -16.42 -14.18 -10.19
C ASN A 214 -17.86 -13.63 -10.11
N VAL A 215 -18.10 -12.41 -10.62
CA VAL A 215 -19.39 -11.70 -10.49
C VAL A 215 -20.33 -11.92 -11.68
N LYS A 216 -19.94 -12.77 -12.64
CA LYS A 216 -20.67 -12.98 -13.88
C LYS A 216 -22.14 -13.41 -13.71
N GLU A 217 -22.48 -14.05 -12.61
CA GLU A 217 -23.83 -14.58 -12.35
C GLU A 217 -24.82 -13.52 -11.82
N LYS A 218 -24.32 -12.48 -11.13
CA LYS A 218 -25.16 -11.46 -10.46
C LYS A 218 -25.23 -10.12 -11.19
N SER A 219 -24.25 -9.79 -12.03
CA SER A 219 -24.17 -8.52 -12.75
C SER A 219 -23.48 -8.72 -14.09
N LYS A 220 -23.95 -8.02 -15.12
CA LYS A 220 -23.27 -8.03 -16.42
C LYS A 220 -21.99 -7.21 -16.33
N VAL A 221 -20.84 -7.88 -16.42
CA VAL A 221 -19.51 -7.26 -16.41
C VAL A 221 -19.03 -7.03 -17.84
N TYR A 222 -18.88 -5.78 -18.22
CA TYR A 222 -18.47 -5.37 -19.57
C TYR A 222 -17.01 -4.89 -19.56
N THR A 223 -16.20 -5.52 -20.39
CA THR A 223 -14.80 -5.14 -20.63
C THR A 223 -14.65 -4.64 -22.07
N PRO A 224 -13.56 -3.95 -22.43
CA PRO A 224 -13.30 -3.57 -23.82
C PRO A 224 -13.33 -4.74 -24.82
N LYS A 225 -13.00 -5.98 -24.39
CA LYS A 225 -13.10 -7.19 -25.24
C LYS A 225 -14.54 -7.56 -25.62
N THR A 226 -15.51 -7.25 -24.77
CA THR A 226 -16.93 -7.59 -25.02
C THR A 226 -17.61 -6.63 -25.98
N ARG A 227 -16.96 -5.51 -26.36
CA ARG A 227 -17.53 -4.40 -27.12
C ARG A 227 -18.20 -4.80 -28.45
N LYS A 228 -17.64 -5.79 -29.19
CA LYS A 228 -18.17 -6.17 -30.53
C LYS A 228 -19.61 -6.70 -30.50
N LYS A 229 -20.01 -7.33 -29.39
CA LYS A 229 -21.33 -8.02 -29.22
C LYS A 229 -22.39 -7.19 -28.46
N LEU A 230 -22.13 -5.89 -28.25
CA LEU A 230 -22.97 -5.05 -27.40
C LEU A 230 -23.90 -4.13 -28.18
N LEU A 231 -25.00 -3.73 -27.52
CA LEU A 231 -25.90 -2.66 -27.98
C LEU A 231 -25.14 -1.33 -28.02
N GLN A 232 -25.64 -0.38 -28.82
CA GLN A 232 -24.96 0.93 -29.03
C GLN A 232 -24.81 1.72 -27.72
N GLU A 233 -25.80 1.67 -26.82
CA GLU A 233 -25.73 2.30 -25.51
C GLU A 233 -24.57 1.76 -24.66
N ASP A 234 -24.42 0.43 -24.59
CA ASP A 234 -23.37 -0.22 -23.83
C ASP A 234 -21.97 0.03 -24.44
N LYS A 235 -21.89 0.18 -25.79
CA LYS A 235 -20.67 0.61 -26.47
C LYS A 235 -20.24 2.03 -26.08
N SER A 236 -21.20 2.94 -25.91
CA SER A 236 -20.94 4.31 -25.46
C SER A 236 -20.40 4.31 -24.02
N MET A 237 -20.94 3.45 -23.14
CA MET A 237 -20.53 3.31 -21.76
C MET A 237 -19.12 2.69 -21.60
N ILE A 238 -18.71 1.78 -22.48
CA ILE A 238 -17.32 1.29 -22.52
C ILE A 238 -16.35 2.43 -22.83
N LYS A 239 -16.70 3.34 -23.74
CA LYS A 239 -15.90 4.54 -24.00
C LYS A 239 -15.87 5.46 -22.76
N ARG A 240 -17.04 5.64 -22.11
CA ARG A 240 -17.19 6.46 -20.91
C ARG A 240 -16.42 5.90 -19.70
N ARG A 241 -16.03 4.63 -19.69
CA ARG A 241 -15.23 4.01 -18.61
C ARG A 241 -14.00 4.85 -18.24
N SER A 242 -13.33 5.47 -19.19
CA SER A 242 -12.16 6.33 -18.94
C SER A 242 -12.47 7.54 -18.04
N ALA A 243 -13.76 7.91 -17.85
CA ALA A 243 -14.15 8.99 -16.95
C ALA A 243 -13.82 8.70 -15.46
N ILE A 244 -13.50 7.45 -15.09
CA ILE A 244 -13.05 7.11 -13.74
C ILE A 244 -11.61 7.57 -13.48
N GLU A 245 -10.77 7.69 -14.52
CA GLU A 245 -9.36 8.07 -14.39
C GLU A 245 -9.18 9.48 -13.80
N PRO A 246 -9.87 10.54 -14.30
CA PRO A 246 -9.87 11.86 -13.65
C PRO A 246 -10.38 11.82 -12.22
N ILE A 247 -11.41 11.02 -11.93
CA ILE A 247 -11.96 10.89 -10.57
C ILE A 247 -10.90 10.32 -9.62
N ILE A 248 -10.22 9.25 -10.01
CA ILE A 248 -9.08 8.69 -9.27
C ILE A 248 -7.96 9.72 -9.13
N GLY A 249 -7.70 10.51 -10.17
CA GLY A 249 -6.77 11.64 -10.13
C GLY A 249 -7.12 12.65 -9.04
N HIS A 250 -8.37 13.07 -8.96
CA HIS A 250 -8.87 13.97 -7.92
C HIS A 250 -8.80 13.38 -6.52
N LEU A 251 -9.20 12.12 -6.35
CA LEU A 251 -9.07 11.41 -5.07
C LEU A 251 -7.61 11.35 -4.58
N LYS A 252 -6.64 11.16 -5.50
CA LYS A 252 -5.21 11.17 -5.16
C LYS A 252 -4.69 12.56 -4.86
N GLN A 253 -5.02 13.54 -5.68
CA GLN A 253 -4.45 14.90 -5.60
C GLN A 253 -5.05 15.70 -4.43
N TYR A 254 -6.37 15.71 -4.30
CA TYR A 254 -7.10 16.51 -3.33
C TYR A 254 -7.60 15.71 -2.12
N GLY A 255 -7.91 14.42 -2.33
CA GLY A 255 -8.47 13.52 -1.31
C GLY A 255 -7.43 12.78 -0.47
N ARG A 256 -6.13 13.08 -0.60
CA ARG A 256 -5.05 12.42 0.15
C ARG A 256 -4.82 10.94 -0.15
N MET A 257 -5.47 10.33 -1.16
CA MET A 257 -5.16 8.96 -1.58
C MET A 257 -3.76 8.85 -2.23
N GLY A 258 -3.22 9.94 -2.76
CA GLY A 258 -1.84 10.00 -3.25
C GLY A 258 -0.79 10.01 -2.14
N ARG A 259 -1.19 10.28 -0.88
CA ARG A 259 -0.32 10.28 0.29
C ARG A 259 -1.14 10.13 1.58
N ASN A 260 -1.40 8.87 1.95
CA ASN A 260 -2.15 8.55 3.17
C ASN A 260 -1.29 8.76 4.43
N PHE A 261 -1.71 9.65 5.32
CA PHE A 261 -1.05 9.94 6.60
C PHE A 261 -1.63 9.14 7.77
N LEU A 262 -2.79 8.53 7.60
CA LEU A 262 -3.44 7.76 8.65
C LEU A 262 -2.66 6.47 8.92
N LYS A 263 -2.63 6.04 10.19
CA LYS A 263 -1.83 4.89 10.63
C LYS A 263 -2.65 3.60 10.63
N GLY A 264 -1.94 2.50 10.40
CA GLY A 264 -2.49 1.15 10.50
C GLY A 264 -3.51 0.81 9.42
N MET A 265 -4.03 -0.40 9.48
CA MET A 265 -5.05 -0.90 8.54
C MET A 265 -6.35 -0.10 8.59
N ILE A 266 -6.76 0.35 9.77
CA ILE A 266 -7.95 1.20 9.94
C ILE A 266 -7.78 2.52 9.16
N GLY A 267 -6.59 3.14 9.26
CA GLY A 267 -6.27 4.33 8.47
C GLY A 267 -6.31 4.10 6.96
N ASP A 268 -5.96 2.89 6.51
CA ASP A 268 -6.04 2.51 5.10
C ASP A 268 -7.49 2.32 4.63
N ILE A 269 -8.39 1.89 5.52
CA ILE A 269 -9.81 1.74 5.22
C ILE A 269 -10.51 3.10 5.20
N ILE A 270 -10.24 3.95 6.18
CA ILE A 270 -10.94 5.24 6.36
C ILE A 270 -10.54 6.27 5.31
N ASN A 271 -9.25 6.37 4.96
CA ASN A 271 -8.77 7.43 4.08
C ASN A 271 -9.44 7.48 2.70
N PRO A 272 -9.64 6.37 1.96
CA PRO A 272 -10.35 6.42 0.68
C PRO A 272 -11.83 6.78 0.83
N ILE A 273 -12.48 6.40 1.93
CA ILE A 273 -13.87 6.76 2.22
C ILE A 273 -14.00 8.28 2.41
N ILE A 274 -13.17 8.88 3.26
CA ILE A 274 -13.15 10.33 3.47
C ILE A 274 -12.83 11.07 2.16
N SER A 275 -11.89 10.55 1.38
CA SER A 275 -11.54 11.11 0.06
C SER A 275 -12.73 11.11 -0.88
N ALA A 276 -13.51 10.03 -0.92
CA ALA A 276 -14.72 9.90 -1.73
C ALA A 276 -15.82 10.87 -1.27
N ILE A 277 -16.05 10.99 0.04
CA ILE A 277 -17.01 11.93 0.62
C ILE A 277 -16.64 13.36 0.23
N GLY A 278 -15.38 13.76 0.41
CA GLY A 278 -14.92 15.12 0.05
C GLY A 278 -15.09 15.44 -1.43
N LEU A 279 -14.85 14.47 -2.33
CA LEU A 279 -15.09 14.66 -3.76
C LEU A 279 -16.58 14.79 -4.07
N ASN A 280 -17.43 13.93 -3.50
CA ASN A 280 -18.88 13.98 -3.72
C ASN A 280 -19.48 15.30 -3.21
N LEU A 281 -19.06 15.80 -2.03
CA LEU A 281 -19.51 17.09 -1.51
C LEU A 281 -19.13 18.25 -2.44
N ARG A 282 -17.91 18.22 -3.01
CA ARG A 282 -17.49 19.22 -4.02
C ARG A 282 -18.38 19.15 -5.27
N CYS A 283 -18.72 17.95 -5.76
CA CYS A 283 -19.61 17.80 -6.90
C CYS A 283 -20.99 18.37 -6.62
N ILE A 284 -21.53 18.17 -5.41
CA ILE A 284 -22.81 18.74 -4.97
C ILE A 284 -22.72 20.27 -4.89
N ALA A 285 -21.71 20.81 -4.24
CA ALA A 285 -21.52 22.25 -4.11
C ALA A 285 -21.42 22.95 -5.47
N ASN A 286 -20.64 22.40 -6.40
CA ASN A 286 -20.55 22.94 -7.76
C ASN A 286 -21.91 22.90 -8.49
N HIS A 287 -22.70 21.84 -8.31
CA HIS A 287 -24.01 21.74 -8.92
C HIS A 287 -24.97 22.81 -8.37
N LEU A 288 -24.97 23.02 -7.06
CA LEU A 288 -25.80 24.05 -6.41
C LEU A 288 -25.40 25.47 -6.85
N GLN A 289 -24.10 25.76 -7.00
CA GLN A 289 -23.64 27.06 -7.53
C GLN A 289 -24.10 27.30 -8.97
N ILE A 290 -24.06 26.28 -9.83
CA ILE A 290 -24.56 26.39 -11.20
C ILE A 290 -26.04 26.71 -11.21
N VAL A 291 -26.84 26.03 -10.38
CA VAL A 291 -28.29 26.27 -10.28
C VAL A 291 -28.57 27.68 -9.77
N SER A 292 -27.87 28.15 -8.72
CA SER A 292 -28.05 29.50 -8.17
C SER A 292 -27.64 30.62 -9.12
N ASN A 293 -26.68 30.39 -10.01
CA ASN A 293 -26.26 31.38 -11.02
C ASN A 293 -27.15 31.36 -12.28
N SER A 294 -28.06 30.40 -12.39
CA SER A 294 -28.97 30.21 -13.53
C SER A 294 -30.38 30.73 -13.23
N THR A 295 -30.64 31.07 -11.96
CA THR A 295 -31.86 31.74 -11.45
C THR A 295 -31.63 33.22 -11.28
#